data_e824c0e20cc0aa2ab73049a3e7f6b214
#
_entry.id   e824c0e20cc0aa2ab73049a3e7f6b214
#
_cell.length_a   1.000
_cell.length_b   1.000
_cell.length_c   1.000
_cell.angle_alpha   90.00
_cell.angle_beta   90.00
_cell.angle_gamma   90.00
#
_symmetry.space_group_name_H-M   'P 1'
#
loop_
_entity.id
_entity.type
_entity.pdbx_description
1 polymer ?
#
loop_
_entity_poly.entity_id
_entity_poly.type
_entity_poly.pdbx_seq_one_letter_code
_entity_poly.pdbx_strand_id
1 'polypeptide(L)'
;MSWNFGESDLDILEFLRVSGPCSVSDLAESFQVTDTAIRQRLSRLVADGAVDRQAVREGRGRPRHVYKLTRKGMLQVGSNFTDLAMALWRGVQSIEDPLLKQQVLRGVAKELARSYQGEISGGNTLERMRSLIRLLEGRRIPFEMRLNGPSSGGNGSSLRTAANAASHGMSSVATAELLSGSQGLPTLVARACPYPELAESDRDVCQVELAYLSELLGADMQLKECRLDGGSCCRFEPTGA
;
A
#
# COMPACT_ATOMS: atom_id res chain seq x y z
N MET A 1 -13.52 25.24 -20.90
CA MET A 1 -12.28 24.50 -20.65
C MET A 1 -12.27 23.32 -21.61
N SER A 2 -11.44 23.34 -22.64
CA SER A 2 -11.28 22.20 -23.55
C SER A 2 -10.36 21.19 -22.89
N TRP A 3 -10.93 20.10 -22.43
CA TRP A 3 -10.18 18.96 -21.96
C TRP A 3 -9.57 18.26 -23.17
N ASN A 4 -8.26 18.21 -23.25
CA ASN A 4 -7.59 17.42 -24.27
C ASN A 4 -7.50 15.98 -23.75
N PHE A 5 -8.62 15.25 -23.88
CA PHE A 5 -8.69 13.85 -23.44
C PHE A 5 -7.86 12.99 -24.39
N GLY A 6 -6.71 12.54 -23.92
CA GLY A 6 -5.90 11.53 -24.58
C GLY A 6 -6.59 10.17 -24.61
N GLU A 7 -5.97 9.19 -25.24
CA GLU A 7 -6.52 7.84 -25.42
C GLU A 7 -6.36 6.93 -24.18
N SER A 8 -6.17 7.48 -22.97
CA SER A 8 -5.85 6.71 -21.78
C SER A 8 -7.08 6.27 -20.96
N ASP A 9 -6.96 5.18 -20.22
CA ASP A 9 -8.00 4.74 -19.28
C ASP A 9 -8.18 5.76 -18.13
N LEU A 10 -7.13 6.54 -17.82
CA LEU A 10 -7.18 7.61 -16.82
C LEU A 10 -8.13 8.75 -17.22
N ASP A 11 -8.23 9.05 -18.51
CA ASP A 11 -9.15 10.10 -18.98
C ASP A 11 -10.61 9.73 -18.76
N ILE A 12 -10.95 8.43 -18.91
CA ILE A 12 -12.29 7.94 -18.60
C ILE A 12 -12.58 8.05 -17.09
N LEU A 13 -11.62 7.69 -16.25
CA LEU A 13 -11.77 7.84 -14.81
C LEU A 13 -11.95 9.31 -14.41
N GLU A 14 -11.14 10.20 -14.97
CA GLU A 14 -11.24 11.64 -14.71
C GLU A 14 -12.58 12.21 -15.18
N PHE A 15 -13.05 11.81 -16.35
CA PHE A 15 -14.37 12.21 -16.84
C PHE A 15 -15.48 11.74 -15.89
N LEU A 16 -15.46 10.48 -15.47
CA LEU A 16 -16.42 9.96 -14.51
C LEU A 16 -16.35 10.66 -13.14
N ARG A 17 -15.17 11.15 -12.74
CA ARG A 17 -14.99 11.92 -11.51
C ARG A 17 -15.72 13.27 -11.58
N VAL A 18 -15.65 13.94 -12.73
CA VAL A 18 -16.22 15.27 -12.92
C VAL A 18 -17.69 15.22 -13.27
N SER A 19 -18.08 14.31 -14.17
CA SER A 19 -19.44 14.21 -14.71
C SER A 19 -20.36 13.30 -13.90
N GLY A 20 -19.81 12.49 -12.98
CA GLY A 20 -20.58 11.49 -12.25
C GLY A 20 -20.88 10.22 -13.09
N PRO A 21 -21.89 9.45 -12.72
CA PRO A 21 -22.25 8.22 -13.43
C PRO A 21 -22.69 8.50 -14.87
N CYS A 22 -22.03 7.86 -15.85
CA CYS A 22 -22.29 8.02 -17.28
C CYS A 22 -22.58 6.68 -17.97
N SER A 23 -23.33 6.73 -19.08
CA SER A 23 -23.53 5.57 -19.95
C SER A 23 -22.38 5.44 -20.96
N VAL A 24 -22.36 4.29 -21.68
CA VAL A 24 -21.40 4.09 -22.78
C VAL A 24 -21.56 5.18 -23.86
N SER A 25 -22.79 5.54 -24.20
CA SER A 25 -23.07 6.53 -25.24
C SER A 25 -22.59 7.93 -24.85
N ASP A 26 -22.80 8.32 -23.56
CA ASP A 26 -22.34 9.63 -23.04
C ASP A 26 -20.81 9.72 -23.13
N LEU A 27 -20.13 8.64 -22.80
CA LEU A 27 -18.67 8.55 -22.90
C LEU A 27 -18.20 8.53 -24.36
N ALA A 28 -18.85 7.74 -25.23
CA ALA A 28 -18.47 7.65 -26.64
C ALA A 28 -18.60 8.99 -27.35
N GLU A 29 -19.67 9.74 -27.07
CA GLU A 29 -19.88 11.09 -27.57
C GLU A 29 -18.82 12.07 -27.04
N SER A 30 -18.56 12.05 -25.72
CA SER A 30 -17.59 12.97 -25.09
C SER A 30 -16.17 12.76 -25.57
N PHE A 31 -15.77 11.50 -25.80
CA PHE A 31 -14.43 11.13 -26.28
C PHE A 31 -14.30 11.03 -27.80
N GLN A 32 -15.41 11.23 -28.55
CA GLN A 32 -15.46 11.10 -30.01
C GLN A 32 -14.95 9.75 -30.54
N VAL A 33 -15.27 8.68 -29.84
CA VAL A 33 -14.88 7.32 -30.17
C VAL A 33 -16.13 6.42 -30.28
N THR A 34 -15.95 5.20 -30.75
CA THR A 34 -17.06 4.25 -30.88
C THR A 34 -17.48 3.67 -29.52
N ASP A 35 -18.76 3.32 -29.38
CA ASP A 35 -19.29 2.56 -28.23
C ASP A 35 -18.46 1.31 -27.94
N THR A 36 -17.98 0.63 -28.98
CA THR A 36 -17.18 -0.59 -28.85
C THR A 36 -15.85 -0.30 -28.17
N ALA A 37 -15.17 0.77 -28.54
CA ALA A 37 -13.91 1.18 -27.91
C ALA A 37 -14.12 1.52 -26.43
N ILE A 38 -15.18 2.27 -26.11
CA ILE A 38 -15.52 2.58 -24.70
C ILE A 38 -15.86 1.31 -23.93
N ARG A 39 -16.64 0.39 -24.48
CA ARG A 39 -16.98 -0.89 -23.81
C ARG A 39 -15.75 -1.71 -23.47
N GLN A 40 -14.77 -1.78 -24.36
CA GLN A 40 -13.50 -2.49 -24.11
C GLN A 40 -12.73 -1.88 -22.95
N ARG A 41 -12.60 -0.54 -22.92
CA ARG A 41 -11.92 0.19 -21.84
C ARG A 41 -12.65 0.02 -20.51
N LEU A 42 -13.98 0.23 -20.50
CA LEU A 42 -14.79 0.05 -19.30
C LEU A 42 -14.73 -1.39 -18.76
N SER A 43 -14.66 -2.41 -19.64
CA SER A 43 -14.52 -3.80 -19.22
C SER A 43 -13.22 -4.03 -18.46
N ARG A 44 -12.10 -3.43 -18.89
CA ARG A 44 -10.83 -3.47 -18.14
C ARG A 44 -10.94 -2.76 -16.80
N LEU A 45 -11.48 -1.54 -16.80
CA LEU A 45 -11.63 -0.72 -15.59
C LEU A 45 -12.56 -1.38 -14.55
N VAL A 46 -13.58 -2.08 -14.99
CA VAL A 46 -14.48 -2.88 -14.12
C VAL A 46 -13.74 -4.11 -13.60
N ALA A 47 -12.98 -4.82 -14.44
CA ALA A 47 -12.17 -5.96 -14.01
C ALA A 47 -11.12 -5.56 -12.99
N ASP A 48 -10.49 -4.38 -13.16
CA ASP A 48 -9.55 -3.78 -12.22
C ASP A 48 -10.22 -3.23 -10.94
N GLY A 49 -11.56 -3.19 -10.92
CA GLY A 49 -12.31 -2.67 -9.79
C GLY A 49 -12.22 -1.14 -9.63
N ALA A 50 -11.77 -0.40 -10.64
CA ALA A 50 -11.72 1.06 -10.63
C ALA A 50 -13.08 1.70 -10.96
N VAL A 51 -13.91 1.00 -11.73
CA VAL A 51 -15.24 1.43 -12.15
C VAL A 51 -16.26 0.36 -11.75
N ASP A 52 -17.43 0.79 -11.28
CA ASP A 52 -18.60 -0.06 -11.02
C ASP A 52 -19.64 0.16 -12.11
N ARG A 53 -20.34 -0.95 -12.48
CA ARG A 53 -21.43 -0.94 -13.46
C ARG A 53 -22.75 -1.15 -12.78
N GLN A 54 -23.67 -0.20 -12.93
CA GLN A 54 -25.02 -0.26 -12.36
C GLN A 54 -26.08 -0.27 -13.45
N ALA A 55 -27.11 -1.09 -13.24
CA ALA A 55 -28.29 -1.07 -14.10
C ALA A 55 -29.28 -0.02 -13.56
N VAL A 56 -29.61 0.98 -14.37
CA VAL A 56 -30.59 2.01 -14.02
C VAL A 56 -31.85 1.77 -14.88
N ARG A 57 -33.02 1.75 -14.24
CA ARG A 57 -34.33 1.67 -14.91
C ARG A 57 -34.94 3.08 -14.94
N GLU A 58 -35.03 3.66 -16.12
CA GLU A 58 -35.72 4.93 -16.34
C GLU A 58 -37.02 4.63 -17.14
N GLY A 59 -38.15 4.46 -16.44
CA GLY A 59 -39.44 4.24 -17.06
C GLY A 59 -39.67 2.82 -17.66
N ARG A 60 -40.57 2.75 -18.69
CA ARG A 60 -40.89 1.51 -19.43
C ARG A 60 -39.85 1.30 -20.55
N GLY A 61 -38.82 0.53 -20.30
CA GLY A 61 -37.79 0.23 -21.30
C GLY A 61 -36.77 -0.79 -20.80
N ARG A 62 -35.84 -1.17 -21.70
CA ARG A 62 -34.71 -2.04 -21.32
C ARG A 62 -33.80 -1.26 -20.33
N PRO A 63 -33.37 -1.87 -19.20
CA PRO A 63 -32.45 -1.21 -18.27
C PRO A 63 -31.20 -0.69 -18.98
N ARG A 64 -30.84 0.56 -18.70
CA ARG A 64 -29.63 1.19 -19.17
C ARG A 64 -28.52 0.92 -18.16
N HIS A 65 -27.30 0.68 -18.63
CA HIS A 65 -26.13 0.57 -17.76
C HIS A 65 -25.43 1.91 -17.66
N VAL A 66 -25.15 2.33 -16.41
CA VAL A 66 -24.28 3.46 -16.10
C VAL A 66 -23.05 2.99 -15.38
N TYR A 67 -21.97 3.70 -15.56
CA TYR A 67 -20.67 3.42 -14.99
C TYR A 67 -20.29 4.57 -14.07
N LYS A 68 -19.78 4.23 -12.88
CA LYS A 68 -19.35 5.21 -11.86
C LYS A 68 -18.01 4.80 -11.29
N LEU A 69 -17.25 5.79 -10.78
CA LEU A 69 -16.02 5.51 -10.06
C LEU A 69 -16.29 4.73 -8.76
N THR A 70 -15.43 3.76 -8.49
CA THR A 70 -15.29 3.17 -7.15
C THR A 70 -14.33 4.02 -6.31
N ARG A 71 -14.21 3.68 -5.01
CA ARG A 71 -13.16 4.27 -4.16
C ARG A 71 -11.76 4.02 -4.74
N LYS A 72 -11.50 2.82 -5.31
CA LYS A 72 -10.23 2.49 -5.96
C LYS A 72 -9.98 3.36 -7.19
N GLY A 73 -10.99 3.56 -8.03
CA GLY A 73 -10.88 4.45 -9.20
C GLY A 73 -10.65 5.90 -8.80
N MET A 74 -11.32 6.37 -7.75
CA MET A 74 -11.13 7.72 -7.23
C MET A 74 -9.68 8.00 -6.80
N LEU A 75 -8.98 6.99 -6.27
CA LEU A 75 -7.57 7.10 -5.88
C LEU A 75 -6.60 7.11 -7.06
N GLN A 76 -7.05 6.76 -8.27
CA GLN A 76 -6.21 6.72 -9.48
C GLN A 76 -6.26 8.04 -10.27
N VAL A 77 -7.24 8.89 -10.01
CA VAL A 77 -7.42 10.18 -10.69
C VAL A 77 -6.92 11.34 -9.85
N GLY A 78 -6.69 12.45 -10.50
CA GLY A 78 -6.07 13.63 -9.92
C GLY A 78 -6.63 14.00 -8.55
N SER A 79 -5.81 13.87 -7.54
CA SER A 79 -6.13 14.25 -6.17
C SER A 79 -5.02 15.16 -5.64
N ASN A 80 -5.40 16.12 -4.84
CA ASN A 80 -4.46 17.00 -4.15
C ASN A 80 -3.98 16.41 -2.81
N PHE A 81 -4.01 15.05 -2.69
CA PHE A 81 -3.64 14.39 -1.44
C PHE A 81 -2.16 14.59 -1.09
N THR A 82 -1.27 14.58 -2.06
CA THR A 82 0.15 14.81 -1.82
C THR A 82 0.39 16.19 -1.25
N ASP A 83 -0.15 17.24 -1.88
CA ASP A 83 0.01 18.62 -1.41
C ASP A 83 -0.61 18.81 -0.02
N LEU A 84 -1.80 18.20 0.22
CA LEU A 84 -2.43 18.24 1.52
C LEU A 84 -1.61 17.49 2.56
N ALA A 85 -1.09 16.31 2.24
CA ALA A 85 -0.22 15.55 3.15
C ALA A 85 1.04 16.33 3.49
N MET A 86 1.68 16.96 2.50
CA MET A 86 2.86 17.82 2.69
C MET A 86 2.53 19.06 3.53
N ALA A 87 1.38 19.68 3.32
CA ALA A 87 0.96 20.84 4.12
C ALA A 87 0.68 20.45 5.58
N LEU A 88 -0.04 19.33 5.79
CA LEU A 88 -0.29 18.80 7.13
C LEU A 88 1.01 18.41 7.83
N TRP A 89 1.94 17.79 7.12
CA TRP A 89 3.25 17.43 7.66
C TRP A 89 4.05 18.66 8.10
N ARG A 90 4.10 19.70 7.25
CA ARG A 90 4.74 20.99 7.63
C ARG A 90 4.06 21.61 8.86
N GLY A 91 2.73 21.52 8.96
CA GLY A 91 1.98 21.95 10.14
C GLY A 91 2.40 21.19 11.40
N VAL A 92 2.61 19.88 11.31
CA VAL A 92 3.15 19.07 12.43
C VAL A 92 4.58 19.50 12.78
N GLN A 93 5.42 19.76 11.77
CA GLN A 93 6.80 20.20 11.98
C GLN A 93 6.90 21.57 12.63
N SER A 94 5.92 22.44 12.43
CA SER A 94 5.88 23.77 13.07
C SER A 94 5.48 23.76 14.55
N ILE A 95 5.15 22.61 15.13
CA ILE A 95 4.87 22.50 16.56
C ILE A 95 6.16 22.68 17.34
N GLU A 96 6.24 23.76 18.11
CA GLU A 96 7.44 24.13 18.90
C GLU A 96 7.60 23.27 20.16
N ASP A 97 6.47 22.85 20.78
CA ASP A 97 6.50 21.98 21.96
C ASP A 97 6.88 20.54 21.58
N PRO A 98 8.06 20.03 22.00
CA PRO A 98 8.53 18.71 21.64
C PRO A 98 7.61 17.58 22.15
N LEU A 99 6.98 17.76 23.32
CA LEU A 99 6.08 16.75 23.89
C LEU A 99 4.79 16.66 23.09
N LEU A 100 4.21 17.81 22.75
CA LEU A 100 3.02 17.88 21.91
C LEU A 100 3.31 17.30 20.51
N LYS A 101 4.43 17.68 19.90
CA LYS A 101 4.86 17.14 18.59
C LYS A 101 4.95 15.62 18.63
N GLN A 102 5.62 15.07 19.65
CA GLN A 102 5.76 13.62 19.81
C GLN A 102 4.39 12.93 20.01
N GLN A 103 3.47 13.53 20.75
CA GLN A 103 2.12 13.01 20.92
C GLN A 103 1.36 12.96 19.60
N VAL A 104 1.45 14.02 18.78
CA VAL A 104 0.83 14.07 17.44
C VAL A 104 1.42 12.99 16.54
N LEU A 105 2.75 12.86 16.47
CA LEU A 105 3.41 11.84 15.64
C LEU A 105 3.02 10.41 16.05
N ARG A 106 2.94 10.14 17.36
CA ARG A 106 2.43 8.85 17.86
C ARG A 106 0.96 8.63 17.49
N GLY A 107 0.15 9.70 17.52
CA GLY A 107 -1.25 9.65 17.08
C GLY A 107 -1.36 9.26 15.61
N VAL A 108 -0.56 9.87 14.74
CA VAL A 108 -0.47 9.52 13.31
C VAL A 108 -0.08 8.06 13.13
N ALA A 109 0.95 7.59 13.83
CA ALA A 109 1.39 6.19 13.76
C ALA A 109 0.29 5.21 14.15
N LYS A 110 -0.46 5.50 15.23
CA LYS A 110 -1.60 4.69 15.68
C LYS A 110 -2.73 4.64 14.67
N GLU A 111 -3.09 5.77 14.06
CA GLU A 111 -4.14 5.79 13.04
C GLU A 111 -3.73 5.04 11.77
N LEU A 112 -2.45 5.14 11.36
CA LEU A 112 -1.90 4.30 10.29
C LEU A 112 -2.00 2.81 10.64
N ALA A 113 -1.58 2.42 11.85
CA ALA A 113 -1.67 1.03 12.30
C ALA A 113 -3.13 0.54 12.31
N ARG A 114 -4.06 1.36 12.81
CA ARG A 114 -5.48 1.04 12.86
C ARG A 114 -6.09 0.78 11.50
N SER A 115 -5.66 1.53 10.47
CA SER A 115 -6.15 1.37 9.10
C SER A 115 -5.75 0.02 8.46
N TYR A 116 -4.73 -0.67 9.01
CA TYR A 116 -4.23 -1.95 8.53
C TYR A 116 -4.50 -3.12 9.49
N GLN A 117 -4.93 -2.84 10.72
CA GLN A 117 -5.04 -3.85 11.79
C GLN A 117 -5.96 -5.01 11.41
N GLY A 118 -7.04 -4.74 10.66
CA GLY A 118 -7.97 -5.78 10.17
C GLY A 118 -7.39 -6.68 9.07
N GLU A 119 -6.29 -6.27 8.43
CA GLU A 119 -5.64 -7.00 7.35
C GLU A 119 -4.41 -7.80 7.84
N ILE A 120 -3.95 -7.52 9.08
CA ILE A 120 -2.79 -8.21 9.69
C ILE A 120 -3.27 -9.33 10.59
N SER A 121 -2.79 -10.55 10.33
CA SER A 121 -3.10 -11.75 11.10
C SER A 121 -1.83 -12.43 11.59
N GLY A 122 -1.92 -13.14 12.72
CA GLY A 122 -0.83 -13.91 13.33
C GLY A 122 -0.85 -13.84 14.84
N GLY A 123 -0.50 -14.95 15.48
CA GLY A 123 -0.42 -15.10 16.94
C GLY A 123 0.92 -14.64 17.54
N ASN A 124 1.94 -14.41 16.68
CA ASN A 124 3.26 -13.96 17.09
C ASN A 124 3.83 -12.94 16.08
N THR A 125 4.90 -12.26 16.46
CA THR A 125 5.55 -11.20 15.67
C THR A 125 5.99 -11.69 14.28
N LEU A 126 6.53 -12.90 14.17
CA LEU A 126 6.98 -13.45 12.88
C LEU A 126 5.80 -13.66 11.90
N GLU A 127 4.69 -14.21 12.38
CA GLU A 127 3.49 -14.39 11.57
C GLU A 127 2.89 -13.05 11.15
N ARG A 128 2.85 -12.08 12.04
CA ARG A 128 2.38 -10.71 11.75
C ARG A 128 3.29 -10.02 10.73
N MET A 129 4.61 -10.19 10.81
CA MET A 129 5.55 -9.71 9.80
C MET A 129 5.28 -10.32 8.42
N ARG A 130 5.05 -11.64 8.35
CA ARG A 130 4.69 -12.30 7.08
C ARG A 130 3.37 -11.78 6.51
N SER A 131 2.39 -11.53 7.37
CA SER A 131 1.11 -10.94 6.97
C SER A 131 1.30 -9.51 6.45
N LEU A 132 2.11 -8.70 7.13
CA LEU A 132 2.46 -7.34 6.72
C LEU A 132 3.16 -7.31 5.35
N ILE A 133 4.14 -8.19 5.12
CA ILE A 133 4.83 -8.25 3.82
C ILE A 133 3.83 -8.50 2.68
N ARG A 134 2.94 -9.48 2.81
CA ARG A 134 1.91 -9.75 1.78
C ARG A 134 1.02 -8.54 1.52
N LEU A 135 0.62 -7.83 2.59
CA LEU A 135 -0.16 -6.61 2.48
C LEU A 135 0.58 -5.51 1.71
N LEU A 136 1.85 -5.27 2.05
CA LEU A 136 2.67 -4.23 1.44
C LEU A 136 3.02 -4.56 -0.02
N GLU A 137 3.29 -5.84 -0.34
CA GLU A 137 3.46 -6.32 -1.72
C GLU A 137 2.22 -6.02 -2.57
N GLY A 138 1.02 -6.31 -2.06
CA GLY A 138 -0.24 -5.98 -2.72
C GLY A 138 -0.43 -4.48 -2.99
N ARG A 139 0.24 -3.63 -2.23
CA ARG A 139 0.24 -2.15 -2.37
C ARG A 139 1.47 -1.62 -3.12
N ARG A 140 2.34 -2.51 -3.63
CA ARG A 140 3.60 -2.18 -4.32
C ARG A 140 4.59 -1.38 -3.44
N ILE A 141 4.53 -1.56 -2.13
CA ILE A 141 5.49 -0.98 -1.19
C ILE A 141 6.60 -2.02 -0.95
N PRO A 142 7.85 -1.74 -1.34
CA PRO A 142 8.91 -2.76 -1.43
C PRO A 142 9.54 -3.06 -0.07
N PHE A 143 8.86 -3.87 0.72
CA PHE A 143 9.38 -4.46 1.94
C PHE A 143 9.70 -5.93 1.73
N GLU A 144 10.74 -6.42 2.40
CA GLU A 144 11.07 -7.83 2.48
C GLU A 144 11.36 -8.23 3.93
N MET A 145 11.21 -9.50 4.23
CA MET A 145 11.61 -10.06 5.51
C MET A 145 12.88 -10.89 5.33
N ARG A 146 13.85 -10.69 6.21
CA ARG A 146 15.06 -11.52 6.30
C ARG A 146 15.11 -12.23 7.64
N LEU A 147 15.46 -13.50 7.62
CA LEU A 147 15.80 -14.24 8.81
C LEU A 147 17.32 -14.15 8.98
N ASN A 148 17.79 -13.60 10.08
CA ASN A 148 19.20 -13.54 10.38
C ASN A 148 19.65 -14.95 10.81
N GLY A 149 20.21 -15.71 9.88
CA GLY A 149 20.96 -16.91 10.21
C GLY A 149 22.29 -16.53 10.87
N PRO A 150 23.01 -17.46 11.53
CA PRO A 150 24.34 -17.20 12.08
C PRO A 150 25.22 -16.63 10.95
N SER A 151 25.88 -15.52 11.21
CA SER A 151 26.68 -14.78 10.26
C SER A 151 27.86 -15.62 9.75
N SER A 152 27.66 -16.34 8.63
CA SER A 152 28.73 -16.74 7.74
C SER A 152 28.87 -15.60 6.71
N GLY A 153 30.01 -14.92 6.71
CA GLY A 153 30.29 -13.85 5.80
C GLY A 153 30.13 -14.29 4.33
N GLY A 154 29.41 -13.50 3.55
CA GLY A 154 29.33 -13.64 2.11
C GLY A 154 27.93 -13.87 1.57
N ASN A 155 27.44 -12.93 0.78
CA ASN A 155 26.29 -12.96 -0.12
C ASN A 155 24.93 -13.42 0.44
N GLY A 156 24.11 -12.43 0.77
CA GLY A 156 22.72 -12.63 1.16
C GLY A 156 21.91 -13.39 0.11
N SER A 157 21.59 -14.64 0.40
CA SER A 157 20.60 -15.39 -0.36
C SER A 157 19.23 -14.78 -0.10
N SER A 158 18.75 -14.02 -1.07
CA SER A 158 17.39 -13.52 -1.15
C SER A 158 16.47 -14.73 -1.36
N LEU A 159 15.73 -15.13 -0.34
CA LEU A 159 14.58 -16.03 -0.52
C LEU A 159 13.50 -15.27 -1.29
N ARG A 160 13.60 -15.27 -2.61
CA ARG A 160 12.46 -15.00 -3.46
C ARG A 160 11.43 -16.08 -3.18
N THR A 161 10.29 -15.68 -2.65
CA THR A 161 9.11 -16.54 -2.55
C THR A 161 8.78 -17.06 -3.94
N ALA A 162 9.11 -18.30 -4.22
CA ALA A 162 8.57 -19.02 -5.34
C ALA A 162 7.09 -19.29 -5.08
N ALA A 163 6.24 -18.40 -5.55
CA ALA A 163 4.83 -18.69 -5.76
C ALA A 163 4.75 -19.57 -7.00
N ASN A 164 5.04 -20.87 -6.86
CA ASN A 164 4.54 -21.96 -7.71
C ASN A 164 5.18 -23.28 -7.26
N ALA A 165 4.52 -23.95 -6.34
CA ALA A 165 4.56 -25.40 -6.21
C ALA A 165 3.37 -25.86 -5.35
N ALA A 166 2.19 -25.79 -5.94
CA ALA A 166 1.08 -26.63 -5.51
C ALA A 166 1.34 -28.04 -6.04
N SER A 167 1.22 -29.03 -5.15
CA SER A 167 1.24 -30.48 -5.34
C SER A 167 2.58 -31.14 -4.98
N HIS A 168 2.70 -31.51 -3.73
CA HIS A 168 3.01 -32.86 -3.24
C HIS A 168 3.09 -32.80 -1.72
N GLY A 169 2.32 -33.63 -1.05
CA GLY A 169 2.21 -33.68 0.40
C GLY A 169 3.57 -33.89 1.08
N MET A 170 3.93 -32.95 1.93
CA MET A 170 4.98 -33.12 2.90
C MET A 170 4.42 -32.90 4.29
N SER A 171 4.63 -33.93 5.08
CA SER A 171 4.22 -34.16 6.46
C SER A 171 4.42 -32.95 7.37
N SER A 172 3.42 -32.69 8.21
CA SER A 172 3.35 -31.60 9.19
C SER A 172 4.40 -31.63 10.31
N VAL A 173 5.39 -32.51 10.26
CA VAL A 173 6.43 -32.66 11.29
C VAL A 173 7.68 -31.83 11.00
N ALA A 174 7.92 -31.47 9.72
CA ALA A 174 9.13 -30.74 9.32
C ALA A 174 9.10 -29.24 9.67
N THR A 175 7.93 -28.70 10.03
CA THR A 175 7.78 -27.28 10.38
C THR A 175 8.07 -26.98 11.85
N ALA A 176 8.04 -27.96 12.73
CA ALA A 176 8.27 -27.79 14.18
C ALA A 176 9.75 -27.86 14.57
N GLU A 177 10.58 -28.58 13.82
CA GLU A 177 12.02 -28.76 14.14
C GLU A 177 12.89 -27.59 13.67
N LEU A 178 12.40 -26.72 12.77
CA LEU A 178 13.11 -25.50 12.33
C LEU A 178 13.07 -24.36 13.35
N LEU A 179 12.36 -24.50 14.47
CA LEU A 179 12.19 -23.46 15.49
C LEU A 179 13.10 -23.62 16.72
N SER A 180 13.94 -24.65 16.79
CA SER A 180 14.80 -24.95 17.97
C SER A 180 16.28 -24.56 17.79
N GLY A 181 16.69 -24.04 16.64
CA GLY A 181 18.04 -23.54 16.43
C GLY A 181 18.04 -22.03 16.55
N SER A 182 18.97 -21.42 17.24
CA SER A 182 19.25 -19.99 17.44
C SER A 182 19.16 -19.18 16.14
N GLN A 183 17.95 -19.06 15.61
CA GLN A 183 17.68 -18.19 14.45
C GLN A 183 17.57 -16.77 15.00
N GLY A 184 18.42 -15.88 14.54
CA GLY A 184 18.38 -14.46 14.86
C GLY A 184 16.99 -13.88 14.59
N LEU A 185 16.66 -12.81 15.31
CA LEU A 185 15.36 -12.14 15.18
C LEU A 185 15.06 -11.77 13.72
N PRO A 186 13.82 -11.95 13.25
CA PRO A 186 13.45 -11.58 11.89
C PRO A 186 13.60 -10.08 11.69
N THR A 187 14.10 -9.67 10.52
CA THR A 187 14.35 -8.29 10.16
C THR A 187 13.42 -7.89 9.02
N LEU A 188 12.77 -6.73 9.14
CA LEU A 188 12.08 -6.08 8.01
C LEU A 188 13.03 -5.14 7.29
N VAL A 189 13.05 -5.21 5.97
CA VAL A 189 13.90 -4.38 5.12
C VAL A 189 13.05 -3.62 4.12
N ALA A 190 13.03 -2.29 4.25
CA ALA A 190 12.42 -1.41 3.26
C ALA A 190 13.44 -1.07 2.17
N ARG A 191 13.22 -1.56 0.95
CA ARG A 191 14.10 -1.33 -0.22
C ARG A 191 13.98 0.08 -0.78
N ALA A 192 12.84 0.73 -0.59
CA ALA A 192 12.62 2.13 -0.87
C ALA A 192 11.82 2.76 0.26
N CYS A 193 12.00 4.06 0.47
CA CYS A 193 11.20 4.79 1.45
C CYS A 193 9.74 4.87 0.98
N PRO A 194 8.76 4.51 1.82
CA PRO A 194 7.34 4.70 1.48
C PRO A 194 6.93 6.17 1.39
N TYR A 195 7.72 7.06 2.00
CA TYR A 195 7.43 8.49 2.12
C TYR A 195 8.64 9.35 1.70
N PRO A 196 9.15 9.22 0.44
CA PRO A 196 10.42 9.83 0.05
C PRO A 196 10.42 11.35 0.23
N GLU A 197 9.37 12.04 -0.21
CA GLU A 197 9.26 13.49 -0.12
C GLU A 197 9.23 14.01 1.33
N LEU A 198 8.57 13.28 2.23
CA LEU A 198 8.56 13.62 3.66
C LEU A 198 9.91 13.36 4.30
N ALA A 199 10.56 12.26 3.95
CA ALA A 199 11.85 11.84 4.52
C ALA A 199 13.01 12.77 4.12
N GLU A 200 12.93 13.38 2.93
CA GLU A 200 13.91 14.38 2.49
C GLU A 200 13.85 15.66 3.32
N SER A 201 12.66 16.02 3.80
CA SER A 201 12.45 17.24 4.58
C SER A 201 12.66 17.03 6.08
N ASP A 202 12.34 15.85 6.62
CA ASP A 202 12.44 15.59 8.06
C ASP A 202 12.50 14.09 8.40
N ARG A 203 13.29 13.75 9.43
CA ARG A 203 13.44 12.37 9.95
C ARG A 203 12.30 11.90 10.84
N ASP A 204 11.42 12.78 11.28
CA ASP A 204 10.30 12.42 12.16
C ASP A 204 9.37 11.41 11.49
N VAL A 205 9.29 11.40 10.14
CA VAL A 205 8.54 10.38 9.40
C VAL A 205 9.09 8.97 9.63
N CYS A 206 10.41 8.82 9.81
CA CYS A 206 11.03 7.53 10.15
C CYS A 206 10.63 7.06 11.55
N GLN A 207 10.43 8.00 12.49
CA GLN A 207 9.92 7.68 13.83
C GLN A 207 8.45 7.27 13.78
N VAL A 208 7.64 7.93 12.94
CA VAL A 208 6.24 7.52 12.69
C VAL A 208 6.19 6.12 12.11
N GLU A 209 7.04 5.81 11.13
CA GLU A 209 7.11 4.46 10.53
C GLU A 209 7.52 3.40 11.56
N LEU A 210 8.52 3.69 12.38
CA LEU A 210 8.96 2.79 13.45
C LEU A 210 7.85 2.52 14.47
N ALA A 211 7.15 3.57 14.91
CA ALA A 211 6.04 3.45 15.86
C ALA A 211 4.84 2.69 15.24
N TYR A 212 4.53 2.97 13.98
CA TYR A 212 3.50 2.27 13.22
C TYR A 212 3.79 0.78 13.08
N LEU A 213 5.04 0.41 12.73
CA LEU A 213 5.46 -1.00 12.65
C LEU A 213 5.37 -1.68 14.02
N SER A 214 5.78 -1.02 15.10
CA SER A 214 5.68 -1.55 16.46
C SER A 214 4.24 -1.85 16.85
N GLU A 215 3.31 -0.93 16.59
CA GLU A 215 1.88 -1.12 16.87
C GLU A 215 1.29 -2.28 16.03
N LEU A 216 1.60 -2.36 14.74
CA LEU A 216 1.11 -3.42 13.87
C LEU A 216 1.63 -4.79 14.24
N LEU A 217 2.89 -4.89 14.62
CA LEU A 217 3.55 -6.17 14.90
C LEU A 217 3.33 -6.64 16.33
N GLY A 218 2.89 -5.72 17.22
CA GLY A 218 2.72 -6.00 18.63
C GLY A 218 4.06 -6.29 19.32
N ALA A 219 5.14 -5.67 18.87
CA ALA A 219 6.49 -5.81 19.41
C ALA A 219 7.24 -4.49 19.24
N ASP A 220 8.04 -4.12 20.21
CA ASP A 220 8.90 -2.96 20.07
C ASP A 220 9.92 -3.18 18.97
N MET A 221 9.95 -2.26 18.01
CA MET A 221 10.86 -2.28 16.87
C MET A 221 11.95 -1.24 17.03
N GLN A 222 13.11 -1.47 16.43
CA GLN A 222 14.21 -0.52 16.34
C GLN A 222 14.69 -0.39 14.90
N LEU A 223 15.06 0.83 14.50
CA LEU A 223 15.65 1.13 13.21
C LEU A 223 17.18 0.95 13.32
N LYS A 224 17.72 -0.11 12.69
CA LYS A 224 19.16 -0.45 12.72
C LYS A 224 19.96 0.22 11.61
N GLU A 225 19.35 0.43 10.46
CA GLU A 225 19.96 1.05 9.29
C GLU A 225 18.93 1.98 8.64
N CYS A 226 19.36 3.16 8.24
CA CYS A 226 18.50 4.15 7.59
C CYS A 226 19.14 4.65 6.30
N ARG A 227 18.35 4.77 5.25
CA ARG A 227 18.79 5.34 3.96
C ARG A 227 19.24 6.79 4.07
N LEU A 228 18.65 7.54 5.00
CA LEU A 228 19.06 8.93 5.27
C LEU A 228 20.41 9.05 5.94
N ASP A 229 20.94 7.94 6.48
CA ASP A 229 22.30 7.85 7.04
C ASP A 229 23.32 7.28 6.05
N GLY A 230 22.94 7.21 4.75
CA GLY A 230 23.79 6.63 3.71
C GLY A 230 23.63 5.11 3.55
N GLY A 231 22.72 4.48 4.26
CA GLY A 231 22.40 3.07 4.09
C GLY A 231 21.73 2.78 2.74
N SER A 232 21.84 1.54 2.26
CA SER A 232 21.20 1.09 1.03
C SER A 232 19.71 0.82 1.19
N CYS A 233 19.25 0.64 2.43
CA CYS A 233 17.86 0.31 2.81
C CYS A 233 17.57 0.85 4.20
N CYS A 234 16.29 0.78 4.63
CA CYS A 234 15.94 0.92 6.04
C CYS A 234 15.69 -0.47 6.61
N ARG A 235 16.29 -0.77 7.78
CA ARG A 235 16.21 -2.06 8.45
C ARG A 235 15.61 -1.93 9.83
N PHE A 236 14.52 -2.67 10.07
CA PHE A 236 13.79 -2.67 11.31
C PHE A 236 13.87 -4.05 11.96
N GLU A 237 14.23 -4.10 13.22
CA GLU A 237 14.38 -5.33 14.00
C GLU A 237 13.54 -5.24 15.29
N PRO A 238 12.93 -6.34 15.76
CA PRO A 238 12.37 -6.36 17.10
C PRO A 238 13.47 -6.12 18.13
N THR A 239 13.21 -5.28 19.13
CA THR A 239 14.03 -5.23 20.32
C THR A 239 13.78 -6.53 21.06
N GLY A 240 14.81 -7.35 21.27
CA GLY A 240 14.67 -8.67 21.92
C GLY A 240 13.88 -8.59 23.22
N ALA A 241 12.99 -9.57 23.39
CA ALA A 241 12.37 -9.84 24.67
C ALA A 241 13.39 -10.46 25.65
#